data_bfbd80c702a1f789a9a7ac08e426e603
#
_entry.id   bfbd80c702a1f789a9a7ac08e426e603
#
_cell.length_a   1.000
_cell.length_b   1.000
_cell.length_c   1.000
_cell.angle_alpha   90.00
_cell.angle_beta   90.00
_cell.angle_gamma   90.00
#
_symmetry.space_group_name_H-M   'P 1'
#
loop_
_entity.id
_entity.type
_entity.pdbx_description
1 polymer ?
#
loop_
_entity_poly.entity_id
_entity_poly.type
_entity_poly.pdbx_seq_one_letter_code
_entity_poly.pdbx_strand_id
1 'polypeptide(L)'
;DNLLDVILECVAEWGELLRIFVNPPYSNPLPFVQRAAELKKAGHIVVMLLPADKTTEWYTIIQQHANEVIDIIGYHDEKGTWRTGRIQFINPVTGKPAQGNNKGSMIVVFDPFIEGIVTRQMPLDKIKELGGYEK
;
A
#
# COMPACT_ATOMS: atom_id res chain seq x y z
N ASP A 1 1.36 13.31 7.41
CA ASP A 1 2.69 13.69 7.43
C ASP A 1 3.38 13.19 8.61
N ASN A 2 2.75 12.94 9.57
CA ASN A 2 3.37 12.82 10.83
C ASN A 2 3.42 11.42 11.37
N LEU A 3 2.62 10.49 10.80
CA LEU A 3 2.66 9.11 11.23
C LEU A 3 4.02 8.47 10.97
N LEU A 4 4.55 8.62 9.76
CA LEU A 4 5.87 8.06 9.44
C LEU A 4 6.98 8.74 10.20
N ASP A 5 6.87 10.05 10.44
CA ASP A 5 7.85 10.77 11.26
C ASP A 5 7.84 10.29 12.70
N VAL A 6 6.64 10.10 13.27
CA VAL A 6 6.49 9.57 14.62
C VAL A 6 7.07 8.16 14.72
N ILE A 7 6.79 7.31 13.75
CA ILE A 7 7.31 5.94 13.71
C ILE A 7 8.83 5.97 13.60
N LEU A 8 9.39 6.85 12.77
CA LEU A 8 10.84 6.96 12.63
C LEU A 8 11.49 7.40 13.93
N GLU A 9 10.89 8.32 14.65
CA GLU A 9 11.38 8.73 15.98
C GLU A 9 11.35 7.57 16.97
N CYS A 10 10.26 6.80 16.98
CA CYS A 10 10.16 5.63 17.84
C CYS A 10 11.23 4.60 17.51
N VAL A 11 11.48 4.38 16.22
CA VAL A 11 12.53 3.46 15.76
C VAL A 11 13.89 3.91 16.23
N ALA A 12 14.19 5.21 16.09
CA ALA A 12 15.48 5.76 16.52
C ALA A 12 15.67 5.61 18.03
N GLU A 13 14.59 5.75 18.80
CA GLU A 13 14.64 5.63 20.25
C GLU A 13 14.79 4.18 20.69
N TRP A 14 14.02 3.27 20.11
CA TRP A 14 13.97 1.88 20.56
C TRP A 14 14.94 0.95 19.83
N GLY A 15 15.41 1.34 18.64
CA GLY A 15 16.35 0.55 17.86
C GLY A 15 15.81 -0.78 17.35
N GLU A 16 14.50 -0.94 17.29
CA GLU A 16 13.88 -2.19 16.88
C GLU A 16 13.54 -2.20 15.41
N LEU A 17 13.58 -3.40 14.80
CA LEU A 17 13.04 -3.63 13.45
C LEU A 17 11.52 -3.57 13.53
N LEU A 18 10.91 -2.69 12.74
CA LEU A 18 9.46 -2.55 12.69
C LEU A 18 8.91 -3.05 11.36
N ARG A 19 7.68 -3.53 11.43
CA ARG A 19 6.83 -3.81 10.27
C ARG A 19 5.72 -2.79 10.27
N ILE A 20 5.71 -1.92 9.28
CA ILE A 20 4.88 -0.71 9.28
C ILE A 20 3.89 -0.81 8.12
N PHE A 21 2.61 -0.66 8.40
CA PHE A 21 1.60 -0.54 7.37
C PHE A 21 1.15 0.91 7.26
N VAL A 22 1.13 1.45 6.03
CA VAL A 22 0.76 2.84 5.79
C VAL A 22 -0.25 2.93 4.66
N ASN A 23 -1.32 3.67 4.91
CA ASN A 23 -2.33 4.01 3.90
C ASN A 23 -2.35 5.54 3.76
N PRO A 24 -1.45 6.13 2.94
CA PRO A 24 -1.36 7.57 2.83
C PRO A 24 -2.53 8.15 2.04
N PRO A 25 -2.78 9.46 2.17
CA PRO A 25 -3.77 10.11 1.32
C PRO A 25 -3.41 9.94 -0.16
N TYR A 26 -4.40 9.57 -0.98
CA TYR A 26 -4.17 9.33 -2.41
C TYR A 26 -3.86 10.62 -3.18
N SER A 27 -4.16 11.77 -2.60
CA SER A 27 -3.88 13.06 -3.22
C SER A 27 -2.40 13.43 -3.24
N ASN A 28 -1.61 12.90 -2.31
CA ASN A 28 -0.19 13.25 -2.23
C ASN A 28 0.64 12.14 -1.55
N PRO A 29 0.90 11.05 -2.27
CA PRO A 29 1.68 9.94 -1.70
C PRO A 29 3.18 10.21 -1.60
N LEU A 30 3.72 11.17 -2.35
CA LEU A 30 5.16 11.34 -2.52
C LEU A 30 5.95 11.40 -1.21
N PRO A 31 5.59 12.25 -0.22
CA PRO A 31 6.39 12.31 1.01
C PRO A 31 6.36 10.98 1.78
N PHE A 32 5.27 10.24 1.70
CA PHE A 32 5.15 8.94 2.37
C PHE A 32 6.01 7.88 1.70
N VAL A 33 6.07 7.89 0.36
CA VAL A 33 6.91 6.96 -0.39
C VAL A 33 8.39 7.24 -0.13
N GLN A 34 8.78 8.52 -0.09
CA GLN A 34 10.15 8.92 0.24
C GLN A 34 10.54 8.43 1.64
N ARG A 35 9.64 8.59 2.60
CA ARG A 35 9.89 8.14 3.96
C ARG A 35 9.98 6.62 4.07
N ALA A 36 9.16 5.90 3.29
CA ALA A 36 9.22 4.43 3.26
C ALA A 36 10.59 3.95 2.76
N ALA A 37 11.13 4.60 1.74
CA ALA A 37 12.48 4.26 1.24
C ALA A 37 13.54 4.50 2.32
N GLU A 38 13.43 5.58 3.08
CA GLU A 38 14.34 5.86 4.19
C GLU A 38 14.23 4.82 5.30
N LEU A 39 13.01 4.42 5.65
CA LEU A 39 12.77 3.40 6.66
C LEU A 39 13.33 2.05 6.23
N LYS A 40 13.21 1.71 4.96
CA LYS A 40 13.84 0.48 4.45
C LYS A 40 15.36 0.54 4.63
N LYS A 41 15.99 1.66 4.33
CA LYS A 41 17.44 1.83 4.52
C LYS A 41 17.84 1.68 5.97
N ALA A 42 16.95 2.05 6.89
CA ALA A 42 17.16 1.88 8.33
C ALA A 42 16.90 0.46 8.81
N GLY A 43 16.47 -0.45 7.93
CA GLY A 43 16.27 -1.85 8.25
C GLY A 43 14.84 -2.26 8.52
N HIS A 44 13.85 -1.42 8.21
CA HIS A 44 12.45 -1.70 8.53
C HIS A 44 11.67 -2.14 7.30
N ILE A 45 10.63 -2.93 7.53
CA ILE A 45 9.72 -3.37 6.48
C ILE A 45 8.53 -2.42 6.44
N VAL A 46 8.23 -1.87 5.27
CA VAL A 46 7.09 -0.95 5.08
C VAL A 46 6.17 -1.51 4.02
N VAL A 47 4.89 -1.61 4.34
CA VAL A 47 3.83 -2.03 3.41
C VAL A 47 2.89 -0.85 3.22
N MET A 48 2.66 -0.46 1.97
CA MET A 48 1.84 0.69 1.64
C MET A 48 0.69 0.29 0.73
N LEU A 49 -0.47 0.90 0.94
CA LEU A 49 -1.59 0.81 0.02
C LEU A 49 -1.65 2.13 -0.75
N LEU A 50 -1.48 2.06 -2.06
CA LEU A 50 -1.32 3.24 -2.92
C LEU A 50 -2.24 3.16 -4.13
N PRO A 51 -2.56 4.32 -4.77
CA PRO A 51 -3.23 4.27 -6.07
C PRO A 51 -2.35 3.57 -7.10
N ALA A 52 -2.96 2.76 -7.96
CA ALA A 52 -2.23 1.99 -8.96
C ALA A 52 -1.88 2.87 -10.18
N ASP A 53 -1.17 3.95 -9.94
CA ASP A 53 -0.78 4.90 -10.99
C ASP A 53 0.75 4.91 -11.10
N LYS A 54 1.23 4.19 -12.10
CA LYS A 54 2.67 4.02 -12.33
C LYS A 54 3.27 5.11 -13.22
N THR A 55 2.51 6.16 -13.52
CA THR A 55 2.97 7.28 -14.33
C THR A 55 3.46 8.46 -13.49
N THR A 56 3.47 8.30 -12.18
CA THR A 56 3.78 9.37 -11.24
C THR A 56 5.26 9.40 -10.86
N GLU A 57 5.71 10.57 -10.40
CA GLU A 57 7.08 10.71 -9.90
C GLU A 57 7.34 9.79 -8.71
N TRP A 58 6.38 9.67 -7.79
CA TRP A 58 6.57 8.82 -6.62
C TRP A 58 6.71 7.34 -6.98
N TYR A 59 6.19 6.90 -8.12
CA TYR A 59 6.41 5.52 -8.54
C TYR A 59 7.86 5.24 -8.94
N THR A 60 8.60 6.25 -9.39
CA THR A 60 10.04 6.06 -9.69
C THR A 60 10.82 5.65 -8.44
N ILE A 61 10.42 6.17 -7.28
CA ILE A 61 11.03 5.79 -6.00
C ILE A 61 10.70 4.34 -5.66
N ILE A 62 9.47 3.92 -5.91
CA ILE A 62 9.05 2.54 -5.72
C ILE A 62 9.86 1.61 -6.61
N GLN A 63 10.02 1.97 -7.87
CA GLN A 63 10.79 1.17 -8.81
C GLN A 63 12.24 0.98 -8.36
N GLN A 64 12.81 1.99 -7.74
CA GLN A 64 14.22 1.97 -7.32
C GLN A 64 14.43 1.30 -5.97
N HIS A 65 13.46 1.36 -5.07
CA HIS A 65 13.67 0.99 -3.68
C HIS A 65 12.73 -0.09 -3.14
N ALA A 66 11.54 -0.25 -3.70
CA ALA A 66 10.61 -1.27 -3.23
C ALA A 66 11.02 -2.65 -3.74
N ASN A 67 10.44 -3.67 -3.16
CA ASN A 67 10.78 -5.06 -3.45
C ASN A 67 9.61 -5.87 -3.97
N GLU A 68 8.38 -5.43 -3.72
CA GLU A 68 7.21 -6.09 -4.25
C GLU A 68 6.13 -5.07 -4.54
N VAL A 69 5.46 -5.22 -5.68
CA VAL A 69 4.28 -4.45 -6.05
C VAL A 69 3.18 -5.44 -6.38
N ILE A 70 2.05 -5.35 -5.70
CA ILE A 70 0.89 -6.21 -5.93
C ILE A 70 -0.24 -5.35 -6.47
N ASP A 71 -0.52 -5.48 -7.76
CA ASP A 71 -1.66 -4.80 -8.37
C ASP A 71 -2.94 -5.54 -8.00
N ILE A 72 -3.91 -4.83 -7.43
CA ILE A 72 -5.18 -5.42 -7.02
C ILE A 72 -6.11 -5.39 -8.22
N ILE A 73 -6.51 -6.57 -8.65
CA ILE A 73 -7.37 -6.73 -9.84
C ILE A 73 -8.78 -7.17 -9.44
N GLY A 74 -9.71 -7.04 -10.39
CA GLY A 74 -11.07 -7.53 -10.22
C GLY A 74 -11.16 -9.04 -10.39
N TYR A 75 -12.37 -9.55 -10.20
CA TYR A 75 -12.60 -11.00 -10.26
C TYR A 75 -14.09 -11.29 -10.54
N HIS A 76 -14.37 -12.53 -10.92
CA HIS A 76 -15.74 -13.03 -10.95
C HIS A 76 -16.01 -13.78 -9.65
N ASP A 77 -17.15 -13.47 -9.01
CA ASP A 77 -17.53 -14.14 -7.78
C ASP A 77 -18.11 -15.54 -8.07
N GLU A 78 -18.56 -16.22 -7.03
CA GLU A 78 -19.08 -17.59 -7.13
C GLU A 78 -20.27 -17.69 -8.08
N LYS A 79 -21.03 -16.61 -8.22
CA LYS A 79 -22.18 -16.55 -9.11
C LYS A 79 -21.81 -16.13 -10.54
N GLY A 80 -20.54 -15.90 -10.81
CA GLY A 80 -20.06 -15.42 -12.09
C GLY A 80 -20.25 -13.93 -12.32
N THR A 81 -20.61 -13.18 -11.30
CA THR A 81 -20.78 -11.72 -11.39
C THR A 81 -19.44 -11.02 -11.28
N TRP A 82 -19.21 -10.06 -12.17
CA TRP A 82 -17.97 -9.29 -12.13
C TRP A 82 -17.92 -8.40 -10.90
N ARG A 83 -16.79 -8.46 -10.19
CA ARG A 83 -16.50 -7.60 -9.05
C ARG A 83 -15.22 -6.82 -9.34
N THR A 84 -15.30 -5.51 -9.13
CA THR A 84 -14.13 -4.64 -9.34
C THR A 84 -13.07 -4.89 -8.27
N GLY A 85 -11.80 -4.71 -8.64
CA GLY A 85 -10.69 -4.71 -7.67
C GLY A 85 -10.52 -3.40 -6.93
N ARG A 86 -11.36 -2.40 -7.20
CA ARG A 86 -11.27 -1.11 -6.53
C ARG A 86 -11.69 -1.22 -5.09
N ILE A 87 -10.87 -0.67 -4.20
CA ILE A 87 -11.18 -0.61 -2.78
C ILE A 87 -12.03 0.64 -2.54
N GLN A 88 -13.16 0.46 -1.85
CA GLN A 88 -14.01 1.56 -1.45
C GLN A 88 -13.58 2.04 -0.07
N PHE A 89 -13.31 3.34 0.02
CA PHE A 89 -12.99 3.97 1.28
C PHE A 89 -14.25 4.59 1.85
N ILE A 90 -14.44 4.48 3.16
CA ILE A 90 -15.60 5.03 3.84
C ILE A 90 -15.26 6.45 4.31
N ASN A 91 -16.13 7.41 3.97
CA ASN A 91 -15.99 8.77 4.49
C ASN A 91 -16.35 8.76 5.97
N PRO A 92 -15.42 9.15 6.87
CA PRO A 92 -15.68 9.08 8.29
C PRO A 92 -16.77 10.03 8.79
N VAL A 93 -17.07 11.08 8.01
CA VAL A 93 -18.12 12.04 8.39
C VAL A 93 -19.51 11.53 8.01
N THR A 94 -19.66 10.96 6.82
CA THR A 94 -20.97 10.54 6.30
C THR A 94 -21.26 9.07 6.53
N GLY A 95 -20.25 8.25 6.80
CA GLY A 95 -20.37 6.80 6.90
C GLY A 95 -20.66 6.11 5.57
N LYS A 96 -20.61 6.85 4.48
CA LYS A 96 -20.85 6.34 3.13
C LYS A 96 -19.56 6.18 2.37
N PRO A 97 -19.54 5.35 1.30
CA PRO A 97 -18.35 5.23 0.47
C PRO A 97 -17.88 6.58 -0.05
N ALA A 98 -16.58 6.82 0.03
CA ALA A 98 -16.01 8.05 -0.49
C ALA A 98 -16.16 8.09 -2.01
N GLN A 99 -16.52 9.26 -2.53
CA GLN A 99 -16.65 9.46 -3.97
C GLN A 99 -15.30 9.76 -4.59
N GLY A 100 -15.15 9.46 -5.86
CA GLY A 100 -13.99 9.86 -6.65
C GLY A 100 -12.82 8.89 -6.65
N ASN A 101 -12.91 7.74 -5.99
CA ASN A 101 -11.88 6.72 -6.11
C ASN A 101 -12.12 5.91 -7.39
N ASN A 102 -11.72 6.48 -8.52
CA ASN A 102 -11.87 5.85 -9.83
C ASN A 102 -10.69 4.98 -10.22
N LYS A 103 -9.65 4.96 -9.41
CA LYS A 103 -8.43 4.23 -9.70
C LYS A 103 -8.37 2.97 -8.88
N GLY A 104 -7.74 1.95 -9.45
CA GLY A 104 -7.38 0.77 -8.69
C GLY A 104 -6.33 1.09 -7.64
N SER A 105 -6.02 0.11 -6.83
CA SER A 105 -5.01 0.23 -5.77
C SER A 105 -3.93 -0.82 -5.96
N MET A 106 -2.78 -0.57 -5.39
CA MET A 106 -1.70 -1.54 -5.34
C MET A 106 -1.09 -1.56 -3.94
N ILE A 107 -0.57 -2.71 -3.58
CA ILE A 107 0.19 -2.89 -2.34
C ILE A 107 1.66 -2.86 -2.71
N VAL A 108 2.44 -2.04 -2.01
CA VAL A 108 3.87 -1.89 -2.24
C VAL A 108 4.61 -2.28 -0.97
N VAL A 109 5.60 -3.15 -1.13
CA VAL A 109 6.39 -3.65 0.00
C VAL A 109 7.83 -3.20 -0.15
N PHE A 110 8.33 -2.49 0.85
CA PHE A 110 9.73 -2.16 1.00
C PHE A 110 10.32 -3.10 2.05
N ASP A 111 11.22 -3.98 1.63
CA ASP A 111 11.75 -5.03 2.50
C ASP A 111 13.28 -5.09 2.36
N PRO A 112 14.03 -4.72 3.42
CA PRO A 112 15.49 -4.70 3.34
C PRO A 112 16.13 -6.09 3.22
N PHE A 113 15.35 -7.16 3.45
CA PHE A 113 15.85 -8.53 3.38
C PHE A 113 15.66 -9.16 2.00
N ILE A 114 15.03 -8.46 1.06
CA ILE A 114 14.77 -8.95 -0.29
C ILE A 114 15.54 -8.12 -1.30
N GLU A 115 16.17 -8.77 -2.27
CA GLU A 115 16.83 -8.09 -3.38
C GLU A 115 15.91 -8.04 -4.58
N GLY A 116 15.99 -6.92 -5.32
CA GLY A 116 15.21 -6.75 -6.54
C GLY A 116 13.76 -6.41 -6.28
N ILE A 117 13.01 -6.28 -7.37
CA ILE A 117 11.58 -5.95 -7.31
C ILE A 117 10.80 -6.93 -8.16
N VAL A 118 9.68 -7.37 -7.63
CA VAL A 118 8.74 -8.28 -8.31
C VAL A 118 7.38 -7.62 -8.37
N THR A 119 6.74 -7.67 -9.52
CA THR A 119 5.36 -7.19 -9.69
C THR A 119 4.43 -8.39 -9.82
N ARG A 120 3.36 -8.39 -9.05
CA ARG A 120 2.33 -9.44 -9.04
C ARG A 120 0.98 -8.83 -9.24
N GLN A 121 0.02 -9.65 -9.61
CA GLN A 121 -1.39 -9.28 -9.65
C GLN A 121 -2.15 -10.22 -8.71
N MET A 122 -3.11 -9.66 -7.98
CA MET A 122 -3.89 -10.46 -7.04
C MET A 122 -5.33 -9.97 -7.01
N PRO A 123 -6.33 -10.86 -7.18
CA PRO A 123 -7.73 -10.47 -7.08
C PRO A 123 -8.06 -9.97 -5.67
N LEU A 124 -8.97 -9.00 -5.60
CA LEU A 124 -9.31 -8.37 -4.34
C LEU A 124 -9.87 -9.39 -3.32
N ASP A 125 -10.67 -10.36 -3.75
CA ASP A 125 -11.19 -11.38 -2.86
C ASP A 125 -10.08 -12.19 -2.20
N LYS A 126 -9.01 -12.48 -2.95
CA LYS A 126 -7.86 -13.21 -2.42
C LYS A 126 -7.12 -12.39 -1.36
N ILE A 127 -6.98 -11.10 -1.59
CA ILE A 127 -6.34 -10.20 -0.63
C ILE A 127 -7.15 -10.13 0.66
N LYS A 128 -8.48 -10.02 0.55
CA LYS A 128 -9.37 -10.01 1.71
C LYS A 128 -9.28 -11.32 2.49
N GLU A 129 -9.23 -12.45 1.78
CA GLU A 129 -9.10 -13.77 2.39
C GLU A 129 -7.80 -13.87 3.19
N LEU A 130 -6.68 -13.45 2.60
CA LEU A 130 -5.38 -13.46 3.27
C LEU A 130 -5.34 -12.53 4.47
N GLY A 131 -6.09 -11.43 4.44
CA GLY A 131 -6.19 -10.50 5.55
C GLY A 131 -7.16 -10.91 6.63
N GLY A 132 -7.83 -12.04 6.49
CA GLY A 132 -8.79 -12.54 7.48
C GLY A 132 -10.17 -11.89 7.42
N TYR A 133 -10.49 -11.19 6.35
CA TYR A 133 -11.81 -10.58 6.18
C TYR A 133 -12.79 -11.61 5.65
N GLU A 134 -13.98 -11.62 6.24
CA GLU A 134 -15.08 -12.43 5.72
C GLU A 134 -15.68 -11.77 4.48
N LYS A 135 -16.15 -12.60 3.58
CA LYS A 135 -16.79 -12.11 2.35
C LYS A 135 -18.21 -11.66 2.59
#